data_39623cab2ba49fff41fc2af1c5a14edf
#
_entry.id   39623cab2ba49fff41fc2af1c5a14edf
#
_cell.length_a   1.000
_cell.length_b   1.000
_cell.length_c   1.000
_cell.angle_alpha   90.00
_cell.angle_beta   90.00
_cell.angle_gamma   90.00
#
_symmetry.space_group_name_H-M   'P 1'
#
loop_
_entity.id
_entity.type
_entity.pdbx_description
1 polymer ?
#
loop_
_entity_poly.entity_id
_entity_poly.type
_entity_poly.pdbx_seq_one_letter_code
_entity_poly.pdbx_strand_id
1 'polypeptide(L)'
;LPPYVQKLIDAGVGKIVIVDDGSREDCQPLFAALAEKDRVTVLHHEVNRGKGAAMKTAFQYVYDNFPDAEGVITVDADGQHLPDDVLRVADAFRSHRDALVTGSRRFTGNVPFKSRAGNAITRFVFAISTGVKVYDTQTGLRAFSRENIPRMISLKGDRYEYEINQLLYCCTKSTGVFEVPIETIVNPIIIFEYNVIKIRF
;
A
#
# COMPACT_ATOMS: atom_id res chain seq x y z
N LEU A 1 0.46 15.08 -2.84
CA LEU A 1 -0.45 14.30 -2.00
C LEU A 1 -1.90 14.83 -2.04
N PRO A 2 -2.25 16.12 -1.73
CA PRO A 2 -3.64 16.55 -1.68
C PRO A 2 -4.44 16.35 -2.97
N PRO A 3 -3.94 16.63 -4.18
CA PRO A 3 -4.68 16.35 -5.41
C PRO A 3 -4.99 14.87 -5.61
N TYR A 4 -4.09 13.99 -5.15
CA TYR A 4 -4.29 12.55 -5.25
C TYR A 4 -5.36 12.07 -4.26
N VAL A 5 -5.32 12.54 -3.01
CA VAL A 5 -6.36 12.25 -2.01
C VAL A 5 -7.73 12.70 -2.51
N GLN A 6 -7.82 13.89 -3.14
CA GLN A 6 -9.08 14.36 -3.72
C GLN A 6 -9.59 13.42 -4.82
N LYS A 7 -8.72 12.97 -5.73
CA LYS A 7 -9.09 12.00 -6.77
C LYS A 7 -9.62 10.67 -6.18
N LEU A 8 -9.05 10.20 -5.09
CA LEU A 8 -9.54 8.99 -4.39
C LEU A 8 -10.93 9.23 -3.78
N ILE A 9 -11.16 10.40 -3.17
CA ILE A 9 -12.49 10.78 -2.62
C ILE A 9 -13.53 10.86 -3.75
N ASP A 10 -13.19 11.51 -4.86
CA ASP A 10 -14.07 11.69 -6.03
C ASP A 10 -14.41 10.33 -6.69
N ALA A 11 -13.47 9.38 -6.66
CA ALA A 11 -13.68 8.02 -7.12
C ALA A 11 -14.54 7.16 -6.16
N GLY A 12 -14.97 7.71 -5.01
CA GLY A 12 -15.86 7.02 -4.09
C GLY A 12 -15.18 6.25 -2.96
N VAL A 13 -13.88 6.46 -2.74
CA VAL A 13 -13.19 5.86 -1.59
C VAL A 13 -13.80 6.36 -0.29
N GLY A 14 -14.16 5.42 0.61
CA GLY A 14 -14.95 5.70 1.81
C GLY A 14 -14.16 6.41 2.91
N LYS A 15 -13.12 5.80 3.42
CA LYS A 15 -12.25 6.35 4.48
C LYS A 15 -10.78 6.24 4.09
N ILE A 16 -10.01 7.27 4.37
CA ILE A 16 -8.59 7.36 4.06
C ILE A 16 -7.83 7.65 5.35
N VAL A 17 -6.85 6.83 5.68
CA VAL A 17 -5.92 7.05 6.79
C VAL A 17 -4.55 7.37 6.20
N ILE A 18 -4.00 8.49 6.56
CA ILE A 18 -2.68 8.97 6.14
C ILE A 18 -1.77 8.95 7.36
N VAL A 19 -0.55 8.44 7.21
CA VAL A 19 0.46 8.55 8.27
C VAL A 19 1.55 9.48 7.75
N ASP A 20 1.72 10.60 8.44
CA ASP A 20 2.88 11.48 8.30
C ASP A 20 4.01 10.89 9.14
N ASP A 21 5.01 10.33 8.47
CA ASP A 21 6.14 9.67 9.13
C ASP A 21 7.31 10.64 9.37
N GLY A 22 7.02 11.71 10.14
CA GLY A 22 8.02 12.70 10.54
C GLY A 22 8.45 13.59 9.38
N SER A 23 7.51 14.10 8.59
CA SER A 23 7.78 15.08 7.53
C SER A 23 8.25 16.41 8.11
N ARG A 24 8.93 17.20 7.29
CA ARG A 24 9.43 18.53 7.67
C ARG A 24 8.28 19.48 8.05
N GLU A 25 8.57 20.50 8.83
CA GLU A 25 7.59 21.48 9.29
C GLU A 25 6.85 22.19 8.15
N ASP A 26 7.52 22.45 7.03
CA ASP A 26 6.91 23.07 5.85
C ASP A 26 5.81 22.23 5.19
N CYS A 27 5.73 20.94 5.52
CA CYS A 27 4.69 20.03 5.08
C CYS A 27 3.45 20.01 6.01
N GLN A 28 3.55 20.52 7.24
CA GLN A 28 2.47 20.44 8.24
C GLN A 28 1.17 21.12 7.81
N PRO A 29 1.17 22.31 7.14
CA PRO A 29 -0.07 22.92 6.63
C PRO A 29 -0.81 22.02 5.62
N LEU A 30 -0.08 21.20 4.86
CA LEU A 30 -0.66 20.25 3.93
C LEU A 30 -1.44 19.14 4.65
N PHE A 31 -0.87 18.60 5.72
CA PHE A 31 -1.53 17.56 6.52
C PHE A 31 -2.73 18.12 7.29
N ALA A 32 -2.62 19.33 7.83
CA ALA A 32 -3.74 20.02 8.47
C ALA A 32 -4.92 20.19 7.50
N ALA A 33 -4.68 20.67 6.29
CA ALA A 33 -5.72 20.80 5.26
C ALA A 33 -6.33 19.46 4.82
N LEU A 34 -5.56 18.37 4.87
CA LEU A 34 -6.07 17.02 4.60
C LEU A 34 -6.95 16.52 5.75
N ALA A 35 -6.59 16.80 7.00
CA ALA A 35 -7.33 16.38 8.18
C ALA A 35 -8.71 17.06 8.29
N GLU A 36 -8.91 18.22 7.64
CA GLU A 36 -10.21 18.89 7.59
C GLU A 36 -11.26 18.16 6.72
N LYS A 37 -10.85 17.17 5.92
CA LYS A 37 -11.77 16.42 5.07
C LYS A 37 -12.45 15.30 5.85
N ASP A 38 -13.77 15.23 5.84
CA ASP A 38 -14.60 14.25 6.61
C ASP A 38 -14.19 12.79 6.46
N ARG A 39 -13.54 12.44 5.34
CA ARG A 39 -13.15 11.06 5.01
C ARG A 39 -11.69 10.76 5.32
N VAL A 40 -10.93 11.75 5.78
CA VAL A 40 -9.49 11.65 5.94
C VAL A 40 -9.12 11.75 7.42
N THR A 41 -8.31 10.81 7.87
CA THR A 41 -7.64 10.87 9.17
C THR A 41 -6.14 10.96 8.93
N VAL A 42 -5.49 11.91 9.59
CA VAL A 42 -4.02 12.05 9.55
C VAL A 42 -3.46 11.65 10.90
N LEU A 43 -2.51 10.73 10.90
CA LEU A 43 -1.73 10.30 12.06
C LEU A 43 -0.31 10.82 11.89
N HIS A 44 0.34 11.23 12.98
CA HIS A 44 1.68 11.81 12.94
C HIS A 44 2.67 11.00 13.78
N HIS A 45 3.87 10.78 13.22
CA HIS A 45 5.04 10.40 13.97
C HIS A 45 5.90 11.64 14.21
N GLU A 46 6.45 11.80 15.40
CA GLU A 46 7.36 12.91 15.74
C GLU A 46 8.66 12.88 14.92
N VAL A 47 9.10 11.67 14.57
CA VAL A 47 10.31 11.41 13.78
C VAL A 47 10.04 10.34 12.74
N ASN A 48 10.83 10.33 11.67
CA ASN A 48 10.75 9.29 10.64
C ASN A 48 11.11 7.91 11.23
N ARG A 49 10.15 7.00 11.24
CA ARG A 49 10.27 5.62 11.74
C ARG A 49 10.37 4.60 10.61
N GLY A 50 10.08 5.02 9.40
CA GLY A 50 10.13 4.22 8.18
C GLY A 50 8.77 3.71 7.71
N LYS A 51 8.68 3.39 6.41
CA LYS A 51 7.45 2.98 5.72
C LYS A 51 6.72 1.83 6.42
N GLY A 52 7.46 0.82 6.88
CA GLY A 52 6.88 -0.32 7.61
C GLY A 52 6.25 0.08 8.93
N ALA A 53 6.91 0.97 9.70
CA ALA A 53 6.37 1.49 10.96
C ALA A 53 5.09 2.32 10.70
N ALA A 54 5.11 3.19 9.70
CA ALA A 54 3.92 3.95 9.28
C ALA A 54 2.76 3.02 8.86
N MET A 55 3.06 1.96 8.12
CA MET A 55 2.07 0.96 7.76
C MET A 55 1.47 0.25 8.98
N LYS A 56 2.28 -0.15 9.96
CA LYS A 56 1.81 -0.76 11.20
C LYS A 56 0.93 0.19 12.02
N THR A 57 1.32 1.46 12.14
CA THR A 57 0.53 2.49 12.82
C THR A 57 -0.85 2.65 12.18
N ALA A 58 -0.92 2.71 10.86
CA ALA A 58 -2.20 2.80 10.17
C ALA A 58 -3.01 1.50 10.26
N PHE A 59 -2.39 0.31 10.22
CA PHE A 59 -3.07 -0.96 10.46
C PHE A 59 -3.68 -1.02 11.85
N GLN A 60 -2.91 -0.63 12.88
CA GLN A 60 -3.41 -0.57 14.25
C GLN A 60 -4.59 0.37 14.37
N TYR A 61 -4.48 1.59 13.83
CA TYR A 61 -5.56 2.56 13.85
C TYR A 61 -6.84 2.03 13.19
N VAL A 62 -6.73 1.41 12.00
CA VAL A 62 -7.88 0.83 11.31
C VAL A 62 -8.49 -0.31 12.12
N TYR A 63 -7.68 -1.18 12.70
CA TYR A 63 -8.14 -2.30 13.50
C TYR A 63 -8.94 -1.85 14.73
N ASP A 64 -8.46 -0.80 15.42
CA ASP A 64 -9.07 -0.31 16.65
C ASP A 64 -10.32 0.55 16.40
N ASN A 65 -10.31 1.37 15.35
CA ASN A 65 -11.35 2.39 15.14
C ASN A 65 -12.41 2.01 14.10
N PHE A 66 -12.20 0.95 13.31
CA PHE A 66 -13.16 0.51 12.29
C PHE A 66 -13.48 -0.98 12.43
N PRO A 67 -14.27 -1.39 13.46
CA PRO A 67 -14.57 -2.80 13.72
C PRO A 67 -15.32 -3.47 12.56
N ASP A 68 -16.12 -2.71 11.81
CA ASP A 68 -16.91 -3.21 10.68
C ASP A 68 -16.14 -3.20 9.35
N ALA A 69 -14.86 -2.81 9.34
CA ALA A 69 -14.08 -2.84 8.10
C ALA A 69 -13.80 -4.28 7.68
N GLU A 70 -14.14 -4.65 6.46
CA GLU A 70 -13.84 -5.97 5.90
C GLU A 70 -12.34 -6.17 5.66
N GLY A 71 -11.63 -5.08 5.40
CA GLY A 71 -10.20 -5.09 5.14
C GLY A 71 -9.64 -3.69 4.93
N VAL A 72 -8.41 -3.64 4.47
CA VAL A 72 -7.66 -2.41 4.23
C VAL A 72 -6.85 -2.51 2.95
N ILE A 73 -6.80 -1.43 2.18
CA ILE A 73 -5.94 -1.31 1.01
C ILE A 73 -4.82 -0.32 1.32
N THR A 74 -3.60 -0.72 1.06
CA THR A 74 -2.43 0.17 1.11
C THR A 74 -2.20 0.79 -0.26
N VAL A 75 -1.80 2.05 -0.28
CA VAL A 75 -1.51 2.80 -1.51
C VAL A 75 -0.30 3.68 -1.26
N ASP A 76 0.62 3.76 -2.21
CA ASP A 76 1.73 4.72 -2.14
C ASP A 76 1.23 6.15 -2.34
N ALA A 77 1.79 7.09 -1.58
CA ALA A 77 1.36 8.49 -1.60
C ALA A 77 1.89 9.31 -2.78
N ASP A 78 2.72 8.70 -3.62
CA ASP A 78 3.37 9.34 -4.77
C ASP A 78 2.44 9.54 -5.98
N GLY A 79 1.21 9.00 -5.90
CA GLY A 79 0.20 9.12 -6.94
C GLY A 79 0.45 8.26 -8.18
N GLN A 80 1.32 7.25 -8.09
CA GLN A 80 1.57 6.30 -9.18
C GLN A 80 0.44 5.28 -9.38
N HIS A 81 -0.46 5.15 -8.40
CA HIS A 81 -1.62 4.28 -8.51
C HIS A 81 -2.86 5.08 -8.91
N LEU A 82 -3.48 4.73 -10.04
CA LEU A 82 -4.74 5.35 -10.45
C LEU A 82 -5.87 5.01 -9.48
N PRO A 83 -6.81 5.93 -9.21
CA PRO A 83 -8.00 5.61 -8.43
C PRO A 83 -8.76 4.39 -8.95
N ASP A 84 -8.88 4.24 -10.26
CA ASP A 84 -9.54 3.09 -10.90
C ASP A 84 -8.81 1.77 -10.60
N ASP A 85 -7.47 1.79 -10.51
CA ASP A 85 -6.69 0.63 -10.09
C ASP A 85 -6.96 0.25 -8.64
N VAL A 86 -7.06 1.25 -7.77
CA VAL A 86 -7.41 1.04 -6.36
C VAL A 86 -8.80 0.41 -6.24
N LEU A 87 -9.79 0.88 -7.00
CA LEU A 87 -11.13 0.31 -7.03
C LEU A 87 -11.14 -1.11 -7.59
N ARG A 88 -10.38 -1.39 -8.65
CA ARG A 88 -10.22 -2.76 -9.20
C ARG A 88 -9.63 -3.73 -8.17
N VAL A 89 -8.63 -3.29 -7.40
CA VAL A 89 -8.06 -4.10 -6.31
C VAL A 89 -9.08 -4.31 -5.21
N ALA A 90 -9.90 -3.31 -4.88
CA ALA A 90 -10.99 -3.43 -3.92
C ALA A 90 -12.04 -4.47 -4.35
N ASP A 91 -12.47 -4.41 -5.61
CA ASP A 91 -13.46 -5.35 -6.14
C ASP A 91 -12.91 -6.79 -6.19
N ALA A 92 -11.65 -6.95 -6.61
CA ALA A 92 -10.99 -8.25 -6.56
C ALA A 92 -10.87 -8.79 -5.13
N PHE A 93 -10.58 -7.91 -4.16
CA PHE A 93 -10.51 -8.30 -2.75
C PHE A 93 -11.83 -8.84 -2.21
N ARG A 94 -12.97 -8.25 -2.59
CA ARG A 94 -14.29 -8.77 -2.18
C ARG A 94 -14.53 -10.23 -2.59
N SER A 95 -13.94 -10.64 -3.72
CA SER A 95 -14.02 -12.00 -4.26
C SER A 95 -12.91 -12.94 -3.77
N HIS A 96 -11.82 -12.40 -3.19
CA HIS A 96 -10.63 -13.16 -2.80
C HIS A 96 -10.17 -12.77 -1.37
N ARG A 97 -11.09 -12.76 -0.41
CA ARG A 97 -10.83 -12.30 0.98
C ARG A 97 -9.77 -13.12 1.72
N ASP A 98 -9.61 -14.38 1.34
CA ASP A 98 -8.62 -15.29 1.95
C ASP A 98 -7.20 -15.05 1.41
N ALA A 99 -7.05 -14.27 0.35
CA ALA A 99 -5.76 -13.97 -0.28
C ALA A 99 -5.28 -12.55 0.01
N LEU A 100 -3.95 -12.36 -0.08
CA LEU A 100 -3.40 -11.03 -0.31
C LEU A 100 -3.71 -10.64 -1.75
N VAL A 101 -4.53 -9.60 -1.95
CA VAL A 101 -4.77 -9.07 -3.28
C VAL A 101 -3.79 -7.92 -3.55
N THR A 102 -3.09 -7.96 -4.68
CA THR A 102 -2.05 -6.97 -5.00
C THR A 102 -2.23 -6.44 -6.42
N GLY A 103 -2.05 -5.14 -6.60
CA GLY A 103 -1.94 -4.53 -7.91
C GLY A 103 -0.60 -4.92 -8.54
N SER A 104 -0.63 -5.52 -9.72
CA SER A 104 0.57 -5.99 -10.43
C SER A 104 0.77 -5.20 -11.71
N ARG A 105 1.86 -4.44 -11.76
CA ARG A 105 2.22 -3.66 -12.95
C ARG A 105 2.69 -4.61 -14.05
N ARG A 106 1.99 -4.58 -15.17
CA ARG A 106 2.50 -5.24 -16.38
C ARG A 106 3.55 -4.31 -16.98
N PHE A 107 4.81 -4.63 -16.82
CA PHE A 107 5.94 -3.89 -17.41
C PHE A 107 5.95 -4.04 -18.95
N THR A 108 4.87 -3.60 -19.59
CA THR A 108 4.73 -3.52 -21.05
C THR A 108 5.00 -2.08 -21.46
N GLY A 109 6.01 -1.83 -22.30
CA GLY A 109 6.38 -0.50 -22.78
C GLY A 109 7.72 0.01 -22.28
N ASN A 110 7.94 1.33 -22.31
CA ASN A 110 9.20 2.01 -21.96
C ASN A 110 9.45 2.10 -20.44
N VAL A 111 9.58 0.96 -19.77
CA VAL A 111 9.96 0.92 -18.36
C VAL A 111 11.48 0.91 -18.24
N PRO A 112 12.10 1.73 -17.36
CA PRO A 112 13.55 1.76 -17.18
C PRO A 112 14.12 0.36 -16.89
N PHE A 113 15.19 0.01 -17.59
CA PHE A 113 15.82 -1.31 -17.49
C PHE A 113 16.20 -1.68 -16.04
N LYS A 114 16.65 -0.72 -15.24
CA LYS A 114 17.00 -0.93 -13.82
C LYS A 114 15.79 -1.42 -12.99
N SER A 115 14.60 -0.86 -13.21
CA SER A 115 13.38 -1.29 -12.52
C SER A 115 12.94 -2.69 -12.94
N ARG A 116 13.08 -3.01 -14.22
CA ARG A 116 12.77 -4.36 -14.75
C ARG A 116 13.74 -5.41 -14.20
N ALA A 117 15.04 -5.11 -14.20
CA ALA A 117 16.07 -6.02 -13.71
C ALA A 117 15.94 -6.26 -12.20
N GLY A 118 15.74 -5.19 -11.40
CA GLY A 118 15.54 -5.29 -9.95
C GLY A 118 14.33 -6.17 -9.60
N ASN A 119 13.18 -5.92 -10.24
CA ASN A 119 11.99 -6.75 -10.02
C ASN A 119 12.20 -8.20 -10.48
N ALA A 120 12.92 -8.44 -11.58
CA ALA A 120 13.20 -9.79 -12.08
C ALA A 120 14.06 -10.59 -11.10
N ILE A 121 15.10 -9.99 -10.52
CA ILE A 121 15.95 -10.63 -9.51
C ILE A 121 15.14 -10.94 -8.25
N THR A 122 14.38 -9.97 -7.74
CA THR A 122 13.56 -10.16 -6.54
C THR A 122 12.52 -11.26 -6.76
N ARG A 123 11.86 -11.29 -7.92
CA ARG A 123 10.92 -12.35 -8.31
C ARG A 123 11.55 -13.72 -8.33
N PHE A 124 12.77 -13.83 -8.89
CA PHE A 124 13.49 -15.10 -8.98
C PHE A 124 13.84 -15.63 -7.60
N VAL A 125 14.44 -14.78 -6.74
CA VAL A 125 14.76 -15.14 -5.36
C VAL A 125 13.51 -15.53 -4.59
N PHE A 126 12.44 -14.76 -4.77
CA PHE A 126 11.15 -15.00 -4.12
C PHE A 126 10.53 -16.33 -4.55
N ALA A 127 10.51 -16.64 -5.85
CA ALA A 127 9.98 -17.88 -6.37
C ALA A 127 10.76 -19.12 -5.85
N ILE A 128 12.10 -19.02 -5.75
CA ILE A 128 12.91 -20.09 -5.18
C ILE A 128 12.61 -20.29 -3.68
N SER A 129 12.44 -19.18 -2.95
CA SER A 129 12.25 -19.23 -1.47
C SER A 129 10.86 -19.69 -1.06
N THR A 130 9.83 -19.43 -1.87
CA THR A 130 8.41 -19.65 -1.51
C THR A 130 7.71 -20.68 -2.40
N GLY A 131 8.28 -21.02 -3.54
CA GLY A 131 7.61 -21.81 -4.57
C GLY A 131 6.49 -21.07 -5.33
N VAL A 132 6.20 -19.81 -4.97
CA VAL A 132 5.13 -19.01 -5.54
C VAL A 132 5.69 -17.98 -6.53
N LYS A 133 5.08 -17.90 -7.72
CA LYS A 133 5.44 -16.89 -8.73
C LYS A 133 4.58 -15.65 -8.53
N VAL A 134 5.20 -14.54 -8.18
CA VAL A 134 4.57 -13.21 -8.10
C VAL A 134 5.19 -12.32 -9.17
N TYR A 135 4.37 -11.62 -9.96
CA TYR A 135 4.85 -10.79 -11.07
C TYR A 135 5.39 -9.43 -10.62
N ASP A 136 4.77 -8.81 -9.62
CA ASP A 136 5.23 -7.54 -9.06
C ASP A 136 5.40 -7.63 -7.55
N THR A 137 6.63 -7.81 -7.11
CA THR A 137 6.98 -7.91 -5.68
C THR A 137 7.14 -6.55 -5.00
N GLN A 138 7.16 -5.45 -5.77
CA GLN A 138 7.52 -4.11 -5.30
C GLN A 138 6.33 -3.13 -5.27
N THR A 139 5.13 -3.57 -5.65
CA THR A 139 3.95 -2.70 -5.60
C THR A 139 3.52 -2.43 -4.17
N GLY A 140 3.18 -1.16 -3.88
CA GLY A 140 2.57 -0.76 -2.61
C GLY A 140 1.03 -0.87 -2.59
N LEU A 141 0.40 -1.17 -3.75
CA LEU A 141 -1.05 -1.34 -3.83
C LEU A 141 -1.43 -2.77 -3.44
N ARG A 142 -1.89 -2.95 -2.21
CA ARG A 142 -2.20 -4.26 -1.61
C ARG A 142 -3.46 -4.20 -0.76
N ALA A 143 -4.29 -5.22 -0.83
CA ALA A 143 -5.46 -5.37 0.03
C ALA A 143 -5.27 -6.56 1.00
N PHE A 144 -5.63 -6.33 2.24
CA PHE A 144 -5.55 -7.29 3.34
C PHE A 144 -6.90 -7.42 4.01
N SER A 145 -7.32 -8.64 4.34
CA SER A 145 -8.51 -8.84 5.16
C SER A 145 -8.28 -8.36 6.60
N ARG A 146 -9.37 -7.99 7.28
CA ARG A 146 -9.33 -7.56 8.68
C ARG A 146 -8.68 -8.60 9.59
N GLU A 147 -8.97 -9.88 9.37
CA GLU A 147 -8.41 -10.97 10.17
C GLU A 147 -6.89 -11.06 10.08
N ASN A 148 -6.32 -10.63 8.96
CA ASN A 148 -4.87 -10.60 8.76
C ASN A 148 -4.18 -9.37 9.38
N ILE A 149 -4.91 -8.31 9.73
CA ILE A 149 -4.32 -7.07 10.26
C ILE A 149 -3.45 -7.30 11.51
N PRO A 150 -3.89 -8.04 12.56
CA PRO A 150 -3.05 -8.27 13.74
C PRO A 150 -1.73 -8.95 13.39
N ARG A 151 -1.76 -9.82 12.39
CA ARG A 151 -0.54 -10.49 11.93
C ARG A 151 0.35 -9.52 11.16
N MET A 152 -0.21 -8.68 10.30
CA MET A 152 0.57 -7.64 9.60
C MET A 152 1.27 -6.72 10.61
N ILE A 153 0.61 -6.30 11.67
CA ILE A 153 1.21 -5.47 12.73
C ILE A 153 2.41 -6.18 13.39
N SER A 154 2.32 -7.49 13.61
CA SER A 154 3.35 -8.28 14.31
C SER A 154 4.56 -8.65 13.44
N LEU A 155 4.53 -8.46 12.12
CA LEU A 155 5.64 -8.77 11.24
C LEU A 155 6.86 -7.89 11.54
N LYS A 156 8.04 -8.47 11.39
CA LYS A 156 9.31 -7.73 11.53
C LYS A 156 9.52 -6.76 10.37
N GLY A 157 10.36 -5.76 10.62
CA GLY A 157 10.74 -4.74 9.65
C GLY A 157 9.94 -3.45 9.82
N ASP A 158 10.63 -2.32 9.78
CA ASP A 158 10.04 -1.00 9.93
C ASP A 158 10.26 -0.11 8.71
N ARG A 159 11.04 -0.59 7.73
CA ARG A 159 11.34 0.12 6.48
C ARG A 159 10.82 -0.68 5.27
N TYR A 160 11.55 -0.71 4.15
CA TYR A 160 11.14 -1.37 2.90
C TYR A 160 11.05 -2.89 2.98
N GLU A 161 11.87 -3.51 3.84
CA GLU A 161 11.86 -4.95 4.07
C GLU A 161 10.48 -5.44 4.57
N TYR A 162 9.71 -4.56 5.19
CA TYR A 162 8.40 -4.89 5.73
C TYR A 162 7.42 -5.37 4.63
N GLU A 163 7.41 -4.72 3.47
CA GLU A 163 6.54 -5.11 2.36
C GLU A 163 6.93 -6.46 1.76
N ILE A 164 8.23 -6.78 1.76
CA ILE A 164 8.72 -8.10 1.35
C ILE A 164 8.30 -9.15 2.38
N ASN A 165 8.40 -8.85 3.67
CA ASN A 165 8.00 -9.75 4.75
C ASN A 165 6.49 -10.03 4.74
N GLN A 166 5.65 -9.05 4.42
CA GLN A 166 4.21 -9.25 4.19
C GLN A 166 3.97 -10.27 3.08
N LEU A 167 4.62 -10.08 1.94
CA LEU A 167 4.47 -10.94 0.78
C LEU A 167 4.95 -12.37 1.08
N LEU A 168 6.13 -12.52 1.71
CA LEU A 168 6.67 -13.80 2.17
C LEU A 168 5.71 -14.53 3.10
N TYR A 169 5.15 -13.81 4.07
CA TYR A 169 4.17 -14.38 5.00
C TYR A 169 2.95 -14.93 4.27
N CYS A 170 2.34 -14.13 3.39
CA CYS A 170 1.14 -14.54 2.66
C CYS A 170 1.39 -15.75 1.75
N CYS A 171 2.55 -15.81 1.10
CA CYS A 171 2.90 -16.97 0.25
C CYS A 171 3.19 -18.25 1.04
N THR A 172 3.73 -18.16 2.25
CA THR A 172 4.14 -19.33 3.02
C THR A 172 3.03 -19.90 3.92
N LYS A 173 1.97 -19.14 4.21
CA LYS A 173 0.90 -19.48 5.15
C LYS A 173 -0.43 -19.88 4.51
N SER A 174 -0.42 -20.31 3.25
CA SER A 174 -1.62 -20.73 2.52
C SER A 174 -2.66 -19.65 2.28
N THR A 175 -2.38 -18.39 2.65
CA THR A 175 -3.26 -17.26 2.34
C THR A 175 -3.31 -17.03 0.83
N GLY A 176 -2.21 -17.30 0.13
CA GLY A 176 -2.08 -17.08 -1.32
C GLY A 176 -1.93 -15.60 -1.67
N VAL A 177 -1.60 -15.37 -2.94
CA VAL A 177 -1.51 -14.02 -3.52
C VAL A 177 -2.34 -13.99 -4.80
N PHE A 178 -3.23 -13.03 -4.92
CA PHE A 178 -4.02 -12.77 -6.12
C PHE A 178 -3.57 -11.45 -6.75
N GLU A 179 -3.12 -11.49 -8.00
CA GLU A 179 -2.59 -10.31 -8.69
C GLU A 179 -3.62 -9.72 -9.65
N VAL A 180 -3.90 -8.43 -9.47
CA VAL A 180 -4.78 -7.62 -10.33
C VAL A 180 -3.89 -6.79 -11.26
N PRO A 181 -4.02 -6.92 -12.59
CA PRO A 181 -3.28 -6.07 -13.51
C PRO A 181 -3.65 -4.59 -13.33
N ILE A 182 -2.62 -3.75 -13.14
CA ILE A 182 -2.75 -2.30 -13.00
C ILE A 182 -1.89 -1.57 -14.03
N GLU A 183 -2.21 -0.31 -14.27
CA GLU A 183 -1.43 0.53 -15.16
C GLU A 183 -0.10 0.95 -14.51
N THR A 184 0.92 1.13 -15.35
CA THR A 184 2.22 1.65 -14.91
C THR A 184 2.30 3.12 -15.29
N ILE A 185 2.21 4.01 -14.30
CA ILE A 185 2.47 5.42 -14.51
C ILE A 185 3.96 5.67 -14.29
N VAL A 186 4.66 6.05 -15.34
CA VAL A 186 6.05 6.51 -15.25
C VAL A 186 6.02 8.02 -15.06
N ASN A 187 6.04 8.47 -13.81
CA ASN A 187 6.27 9.88 -13.51
C ASN A 187 7.78 10.16 -13.52
N PRO A 188 8.26 11.15 -14.29
CA PRO A 188 9.63 11.60 -14.16
C PRO A 188 9.79 12.32 -12.82
N ILE A 189 10.42 11.65 -11.88
CA ILE A 189 11.00 12.20 -10.64
C ILE A 189 10.04 13.04 -9.79
N ILE A 190 9.33 12.38 -8.87
CA ILE A 190 8.89 13.02 -7.64
C ILE A 190 9.43 12.16 -6.49
N ILE A 191 10.49 12.66 -5.84
CA ILE A 191 10.98 12.10 -4.57
C ILE A 191 10.06 12.66 -3.48
N PHE A 192 9.04 11.91 -3.09
CA PHE A 192 8.29 12.18 -1.87
C PHE A 192 8.80 11.26 -0.76
N GLU A 193 9.23 11.88 0.33
CA GLU A 193 9.51 11.18 1.57
C GLU A 193 8.18 10.62 2.11
N TYR A 194 8.13 9.35 2.18
CA TYR A 194 7.24 8.33 2.75
C TYR A 194 5.97 8.78 3.50
N ASN A 195 4.89 8.94 2.77
CA ASN A 195 3.54 8.95 3.32
C ASN A 195 2.79 7.69 2.86
N VAL A 196 2.18 6.98 3.78
CA VAL A 196 1.37 5.80 3.48
C VAL A 196 -0.10 6.20 3.52
N ILE A 197 -0.80 6.04 2.41
CA ILE A 197 -2.26 6.19 2.34
C ILE A 197 -2.88 4.81 2.54
N LYS A 198 -3.90 4.73 3.38
CA LYS A 198 -4.71 3.53 3.57
C LYS A 198 -6.17 3.82 3.35
N ILE A 199 -6.82 2.92 2.64
CA ILE A 199 -8.18 3.06 2.15
C ILE A 199 -9.02 1.94 2.76
N ARG A 200 -10.20 2.30 3.28
CA ARG A 200 -11.22 1.36 3.75
C ARG A 200 -12.30 1.19 2.67
N PHE A 201 -12.70 -0.04 2.46
CA PHE A 201 -13.95 -0.42 1.82
C PHE A 201 -14.87 -1.11 2.81
#